data_8faec32958bc9ee775e378895ba4a0c7
#
_entry.id   8faec32958bc9ee775e378895ba4a0c7
#
_cell.length_a   1.000
_cell.length_b   1.000
_cell.length_c   1.000
_cell.angle_alpha   90.00
_cell.angle_beta   90.00
_cell.angle_gamma   90.00
#
_symmetry.space_group_name_H-M   'P 1'
#
loop_
_entity.id
_entity.type
_entity.pdbx_description
1 polymer ?
#
loop_
_entity_poly.entity_id
_entity_poly.type
_entity_poly.pdbx_seq_one_letter_code
_entity_poly.pdbx_strand_id
1 'polypeptide(L)'
;MVRSVHSEQLPDCVSDLQVEIVERKGIGHPDSIIDGACEAVSIALSKYYLENFDVIFHHNVDKGLLVGGKSKAYFGGGKVIDPIYILVAGRATDVVPVGNKMEDVPVETIAKEAVANYIRGTMRFLDPKRHTRVETMIREGSPDLIAVFLRKKSMPVANDTSVGVGFAPLSETERVVFDVEQMLNSSKFKKKYPSVGEDIKVMGMRVGKKLNAQVAAAMVSGQIKDASEYASIMDDVRNEVNDLIAKSPLDVNVRVNSGDDPKRGSYYLTVTGTSAEQGDDGNTGRGNRVNGLISPMRQYSMEATAGKNPVNHTGKLYNAVAVQAAAQIAKEVKGVREVYVRILSRIGSPIDQPQIASAAVILEKGTKMTNVRAEVEGILDDQLRDIRNITDLILEKRVILF
;
A
#
# COMPACT_ATOMS: atom_id res chain seq x y z
N MET A 1 31.29 3.15 11.61
CA MET A 1 30.72 4.42 12.16
C MET A 1 29.55 4.05 13.05
N VAL A 2 29.38 4.74 14.17
CA VAL A 2 28.22 4.57 15.04
C VAL A 2 27.02 5.26 14.36
N ARG A 3 25.87 4.58 14.26
CA ARG A 3 24.65 5.15 13.70
C ARG A 3 24.09 6.23 14.64
N SER A 4 23.49 7.27 14.08
CA SER A 4 22.78 8.30 14.85
C SER A 4 21.37 7.81 15.16
N VAL A 5 21.22 7.05 16.27
CA VAL A 5 19.94 6.53 16.75
C VAL A 5 19.53 7.28 18.01
N HIS A 6 18.28 7.73 18.05
CA HIS A 6 17.73 8.54 19.14
C HIS A 6 16.35 8.04 19.54
N SER A 7 15.99 8.25 20.80
CA SER A 7 14.66 7.98 21.32
C SER A 7 14.17 9.15 22.20
N GLU A 8 12.87 9.44 22.10
CA GLU A 8 12.20 10.50 22.85
C GLU A 8 10.86 10.01 23.38
N GLN A 9 10.29 10.73 24.35
CA GLN A 9 8.96 10.44 24.88
C GLN A 9 7.94 11.45 24.34
N LEU A 10 6.76 10.94 23.92
CA LEU A 10 5.58 11.75 23.55
C LEU A 10 4.51 11.66 24.63
N PRO A 11 3.60 12.65 24.73
CA PRO A 11 2.61 12.71 25.80
C PRO A 11 1.40 11.79 25.59
N ASP A 12 0.81 11.75 24.38
CA ASP A 12 -0.51 11.19 24.14
C ASP A 12 -0.53 10.19 22.99
N CYS A 13 -1.33 9.12 23.12
CA CYS A 13 -1.63 8.17 22.06
C CYS A 13 -2.74 8.69 21.13
N VAL A 14 -2.79 8.19 19.90
CA VAL A 14 -3.91 8.46 18.97
C VAL A 14 -5.25 7.96 19.54
N SER A 15 -5.24 6.83 20.25
CA SER A 15 -6.44 6.30 20.90
C SER A 15 -7.03 7.23 21.97
N ASP A 16 -6.23 8.12 22.55
CA ASP A 16 -6.66 9.08 23.56
C ASP A 16 -7.32 10.34 22.95
N LEU A 17 -7.21 10.55 21.64
CA LEU A 17 -7.84 11.66 20.94
C LEU A 17 -9.36 11.56 20.97
N GLN A 18 -10.05 12.70 21.09
CA GLN A 18 -11.52 12.78 21.03
C GLN A 18 -12.08 12.35 19.67
N VAL A 19 -11.38 12.67 18.58
CA VAL A 19 -11.76 12.34 17.22
C VAL A 19 -10.63 11.59 16.53
N GLU A 20 -10.98 10.54 15.80
CA GLU A 20 -10.04 9.79 14.97
C GLU A 20 -10.70 9.48 13.64
N ILE A 21 -9.95 9.69 12.54
CA ILE A 21 -10.39 9.43 11.18
C ILE A 21 -9.38 8.49 10.54
N VAL A 22 -9.88 7.40 9.93
CA VAL A 22 -9.05 6.39 9.27
C VAL A 22 -9.73 5.96 7.98
N GLU A 23 -8.94 5.79 6.93
CA GLU A 23 -9.41 5.29 5.63
C GLU A 23 -8.56 4.10 5.19
N ARG A 24 -9.19 3.13 4.51
CA ARG A 24 -8.51 2.11 3.75
C ARG A 24 -9.16 1.93 2.39
N LYS A 25 -8.33 1.94 1.35
CA LYS A 25 -8.68 1.67 -0.04
C LYS A 25 -8.31 0.23 -0.35
N GLY A 26 -9.29 -0.58 -0.77
CA GLY A 26 -9.08 -1.98 -1.13
C GLY A 26 -8.37 -2.14 -2.47
N ILE A 27 -8.01 -3.38 -2.79
CA ILE A 27 -7.17 -3.72 -3.96
C ILE A 27 -7.76 -3.32 -5.31
N GLY A 28 -9.09 -3.15 -5.40
CA GLY A 28 -9.81 -2.71 -6.60
C GLY A 28 -10.05 -1.21 -6.70
N HIS A 29 -9.68 -0.42 -5.68
CA HIS A 29 -9.76 1.04 -5.76
C HIS A 29 -8.75 1.58 -6.79
N PRO A 30 -9.09 2.60 -7.61
CA PRO A 30 -8.20 3.12 -8.66
C PRO A 30 -6.78 3.45 -8.20
N ASP A 31 -6.63 4.10 -7.04
CA ASP A 31 -5.32 4.39 -6.46
C ASP A 31 -4.54 3.12 -6.12
N SER A 32 -5.21 2.09 -5.56
CA SER A 32 -4.56 0.81 -5.23
C SER A 32 -4.20 0.00 -6.49
N ILE A 33 -5.02 0.08 -7.54
CA ILE A 33 -4.72 -0.56 -8.82
C ILE A 33 -3.44 0.03 -9.42
N ILE A 34 -3.28 1.35 -9.43
CA ILE A 34 -2.09 1.96 -10.03
C ILE A 34 -0.84 1.81 -9.14
N ASP A 35 -0.97 1.85 -7.80
CA ASP A 35 0.11 1.51 -6.89
C ASP A 35 0.60 0.07 -7.15
N GLY A 36 -0.34 -0.88 -7.21
CA GLY A 36 -0.03 -2.27 -7.49
C GLY A 36 0.55 -2.52 -8.88
N ALA A 37 0.09 -1.79 -9.89
CA ALA A 37 0.64 -1.86 -11.25
C ALA A 37 2.09 -1.38 -11.28
N CYS A 38 2.40 -0.22 -10.68
CA CYS A 38 3.77 0.29 -10.57
C CYS A 38 4.68 -0.67 -9.80
N GLU A 39 4.20 -1.22 -8.67
CA GLU A 39 4.97 -2.20 -7.89
C GLU A 39 5.21 -3.50 -8.64
N ALA A 40 4.21 -4.00 -9.38
CA ALA A 40 4.36 -5.18 -10.20
C ALA A 40 5.44 -5.00 -11.29
N VAL A 41 5.53 -3.81 -11.89
CA VAL A 41 6.59 -3.47 -12.85
C VAL A 41 7.97 -3.44 -12.17
N SER A 42 8.08 -2.82 -10.99
CA SER A 42 9.35 -2.82 -10.23
C SER A 42 9.82 -4.23 -9.88
N ILE A 43 8.91 -5.10 -9.42
CA ILE A 43 9.22 -6.49 -9.09
C ILE A 43 9.62 -7.28 -10.36
N ALA A 44 8.90 -7.09 -11.48
CA ALA A 44 9.20 -7.79 -12.72
C ALA A 44 10.57 -7.39 -13.29
N LEU A 45 10.89 -6.10 -13.31
CA LEU A 45 12.22 -5.61 -13.69
C LEU A 45 13.32 -6.17 -12.76
N SER A 46 13.08 -6.16 -11.44
CA SER A 46 14.03 -6.70 -10.47
C SER A 46 14.33 -8.18 -10.73
N LYS A 47 13.30 -8.98 -10.98
CA LYS A 47 13.45 -10.41 -11.28
C LYS A 47 14.18 -10.63 -12.60
N TYR A 48 13.79 -9.91 -13.65
CA TYR A 48 14.47 -9.99 -14.96
C TYR A 48 15.96 -9.67 -14.83
N TYR A 49 16.32 -8.62 -14.09
CA TYR A 49 17.71 -8.26 -13.88
C TYR A 49 18.47 -9.34 -13.09
N LEU A 50 17.87 -9.91 -12.05
CA LEU A 50 18.49 -11.00 -11.27
C LEU A 50 18.69 -12.26 -12.12
N GLU A 51 17.71 -12.64 -12.91
CA GLU A 51 17.75 -13.85 -13.74
C GLU A 51 18.76 -13.77 -14.88
N ASN A 52 18.99 -12.57 -15.44
CA ASN A 52 19.86 -12.40 -16.59
C ASN A 52 21.26 -11.83 -16.27
N PHE A 53 21.39 -11.12 -15.11
CA PHE A 53 22.61 -10.37 -14.80
C PHE A 53 23.10 -10.54 -13.35
N ASP A 54 22.45 -11.35 -12.53
CA ASP A 54 22.77 -11.59 -11.10
C ASP A 54 22.75 -10.33 -10.21
N VAL A 55 22.19 -9.21 -10.70
CA VAL A 55 22.11 -7.95 -9.93
C VAL A 55 20.88 -7.15 -10.36
N ILE A 56 20.17 -6.55 -9.40
CA ILE A 56 19.07 -5.64 -9.69
C ILE A 56 19.65 -4.29 -10.12
N PHE A 57 19.39 -3.85 -11.36
CA PHE A 57 19.81 -2.55 -11.85
C PHE A 57 18.86 -1.43 -11.42
N HIS A 58 19.32 -0.20 -11.64
CA HIS A 58 18.54 1.01 -11.33
C HIS A 58 17.22 1.02 -12.09
N HIS A 59 16.14 1.22 -11.34
CA HIS A 59 14.82 1.57 -11.86
C HIS A 59 14.04 2.35 -10.81
N ASN A 60 13.12 3.20 -11.27
CA ASN A 60 12.15 3.90 -10.44
C ASN A 60 10.93 4.20 -11.30
N VAL A 61 9.88 3.38 -11.16
CA VAL A 61 8.66 3.41 -11.98
C VAL A 61 7.45 3.80 -11.14
N ASP A 62 7.63 4.80 -10.30
CA ASP A 62 6.69 5.29 -9.30
C ASP A 62 5.83 6.47 -9.76
N LYS A 63 5.74 6.69 -11.06
CA LYS A 63 4.93 7.74 -11.68
C LYS A 63 3.79 7.08 -12.47
N GLY A 64 2.78 6.60 -11.76
CA GLY A 64 1.62 5.94 -12.35
C GLY A 64 0.39 6.84 -12.37
N LEU A 65 -0.38 6.78 -13.46
CA LEU A 65 -1.66 7.42 -13.63
C LEU A 65 -2.66 6.39 -14.16
N LEU A 66 -3.81 6.32 -13.50
CA LEU A 66 -4.98 5.60 -13.99
C LEU A 66 -6.06 6.63 -14.29
N VAL A 67 -6.51 6.69 -15.55
CA VAL A 67 -7.64 7.52 -15.96
C VAL A 67 -8.84 6.61 -16.12
N GLY A 68 -9.92 6.96 -15.43
CA GLY A 68 -11.14 6.16 -15.41
C GLY A 68 -11.79 6.06 -16.79
N GLY A 69 -12.37 4.88 -17.05
CA GLY A 69 -13.09 4.59 -18.27
C GLY A 69 -14.53 5.06 -18.22
N LYS A 70 -15.34 4.51 -19.12
CA LYS A 70 -16.79 4.70 -19.17
C LYS A 70 -17.49 3.36 -19.29
N SER A 71 -18.50 3.14 -18.47
CA SER A 71 -19.31 1.92 -18.53
C SER A 71 -20.80 2.23 -18.42
N LYS A 72 -21.59 1.20 -18.71
CA LYS A 72 -23.03 1.18 -18.43
C LYS A 72 -23.34 -0.14 -17.74
N ALA A 73 -23.53 -0.09 -16.44
CA ALA A 73 -23.93 -1.23 -15.61
C ALA A 73 -25.46 -1.21 -15.39
N TYR A 74 -26.05 -2.39 -15.34
CA TYR A 74 -27.46 -2.61 -14.99
C TYR A 74 -27.62 -4.02 -14.41
N PHE A 75 -28.64 -4.28 -13.66
CA PHE A 75 -28.88 -5.61 -13.08
C PHE A 75 -28.90 -6.69 -14.15
N GLY A 76 -28.15 -7.76 -13.94
CA GLY A 76 -27.97 -8.87 -14.86
C GLY A 76 -26.94 -8.65 -15.97
N GLY A 77 -26.27 -7.48 -16.03
CA GLY A 77 -25.26 -7.24 -17.07
C GLY A 77 -24.66 -5.85 -17.08
N GLY A 78 -24.04 -5.53 -18.21
CA GLY A 78 -23.40 -4.24 -18.43
C GLY A 78 -22.35 -4.30 -19.52
N LYS A 79 -21.77 -3.15 -19.83
CA LYS A 79 -20.73 -3.01 -20.86
C LYS A 79 -19.79 -1.88 -20.50
N VAL A 80 -18.48 -2.16 -20.59
CA VAL A 80 -17.44 -1.12 -20.63
C VAL A 80 -17.47 -0.51 -22.04
N ILE A 81 -17.60 0.80 -22.11
CA ILE A 81 -17.71 1.58 -23.36
C ILE A 81 -16.34 2.12 -23.75
N ASP A 82 -15.69 2.81 -22.80
CA ASP A 82 -14.33 3.31 -22.95
C ASP A 82 -13.44 2.58 -21.93
N PRO A 83 -12.32 2.00 -22.33
CA PRO A 83 -11.43 1.27 -21.44
C PRO A 83 -10.77 2.21 -20.42
N ILE A 84 -10.41 1.67 -19.26
CA ILE A 84 -9.56 2.33 -18.28
C ILE A 84 -8.18 2.53 -18.90
N TYR A 85 -7.64 3.74 -18.83
CA TYR A 85 -6.30 4.03 -19.30
C TYR A 85 -5.30 3.98 -18.15
N ILE A 86 -4.22 3.21 -18.33
CA ILE A 86 -3.16 3.04 -17.33
C ILE A 86 -1.83 3.45 -17.95
N LEU A 87 -1.20 4.47 -17.37
CA LEU A 87 0.15 4.90 -17.72
C LEU A 87 1.10 4.56 -16.57
N VAL A 88 2.17 3.83 -16.85
CA VAL A 88 3.30 3.67 -15.93
C VAL A 88 4.51 4.39 -16.51
N ALA A 89 5.01 5.37 -15.78
CA ALA A 89 6.14 6.18 -16.19
C ALA A 89 7.27 6.16 -15.14
N GLY A 90 8.47 6.46 -15.59
CA GLY A 90 9.62 6.50 -14.70
C GLY A 90 10.95 6.29 -15.41
N ARG A 91 11.86 5.64 -14.74
CA ARG A 91 13.21 5.35 -15.22
C ARG A 91 13.55 3.88 -15.00
N ALA A 92 14.30 3.29 -15.94
CA ALA A 92 14.87 1.95 -15.79
C ALA A 92 16.16 1.85 -16.58
N THR A 93 17.00 0.89 -16.26
CA THR A 93 18.17 0.53 -17.06
C THR A 93 17.69 -0.36 -18.21
N ASP A 94 17.79 0.13 -19.43
CA ASP A 94 17.33 -0.53 -20.65
C ASP A 94 18.48 -1.13 -21.48
N VAL A 95 19.74 -0.81 -21.13
CA VAL A 95 20.93 -1.39 -21.75
C VAL A 95 21.96 -1.72 -20.67
N VAL A 96 22.49 -2.95 -20.69
CA VAL A 96 23.44 -3.47 -19.69
C VAL A 96 24.74 -3.92 -20.35
N PRO A 97 25.92 -3.50 -19.86
CA PRO A 97 27.20 -4.00 -20.37
C PRO A 97 27.46 -5.42 -19.83
N VAL A 98 27.63 -6.38 -20.75
CA VAL A 98 27.97 -7.78 -20.46
C VAL A 98 29.26 -8.13 -21.20
N GLY A 99 30.38 -8.16 -20.46
CA GLY A 99 31.72 -8.28 -21.05
C GLY A 99 32.00 -7.12 -22.02
N ASN A 100 32.20 -7.43 -23.31
CA ASN A 100 32.47 -6.45 -24.38
C ASN A 100 31.22 -6.11 -25.21
N LYS A 101 30.04 -6.55 -24.79
CA LYS A 101 28.78 -6.32 -25.52
C LYS A 101 27.80 -5.52 -24.64
N MET A 102 26.92 -4.80 -25.31
CA MET A 102 25.75 -4.16 -24.68
C MET A 102 24.55 -5.07 -24.96
N GLU A 103 23.78 -5.37 -23.92
CA GLU A 103 22.56 -6.17 -24.00
C GLU A 103 21.35 -5.32 -23.69
N ASP A 104 20.35 -5.38 -24.57
CA ASP A 104 19.08 -4.65 -24.43
C ASP A 104 18.16 -5.35 -23.43
N VAL A 105 17.54 -4.58 -22.58
CA VAL A 105 16.49 -5.03 -21.65
C VAL A 105 15.13 -4.60 -22.21
N PRO A 106 14.19 -5.52 -22.46
CA PRO A 106 12.90 -5.20 -23.05
C PRO A 106 11.94 -4.56 -22.04
N VAL A 107 12.31 -3.41 -21.48
CA VAL A 107 11.64 -2.72 -20.36
C VAL A 107 10.14 -2.50 -20.64
N GLU A 108 9.79 -2.06 -21.86
CA GLU A 108 8.39 -1.80 -22.22
C GLU A 108 7.55 -3.07 -22.18
N THR A 109 8.06 -4.17 -22.74
CA THR A 109 7.38 -5.46 -22.76
C THR A 109 7.18 -5.99 -21.35
N ILE A 110 8.25 -6.00 -20.54
CA ILE A 110 8.21 -6.41 -19.13
C ILE A 110 7.15 -5.60 -18.37
N ALA A 111 7.13 -4.29 -18.56
CA ALA A 111 6.20 -3.41 -17.84
C ALA A 111 4.74 -3.68 -18.24
N LYS A 112 4.43 -3.76 -19.53
CA LYS A 112 3.06 -4.04 -20.01
C LYS A 112 2.56 -5.41 -19.54
N GLU A 113 3.40 -6.43 -19.61
CA GLU A 113 3.07 -7.77 -19.13
C GLU A 113 2.87 -7.81 -17.62
N ALA A 114 3.72 -7.11 -16.85
CA ALA A 114 3.60 -7.03 -15.40
C ALA A 114 2.27 -6.40 -14.96
N VAL A 115 1.87 -5.28 -15.59
CA VAL A 115 0.57 -4.63 -15.33
C VAL A 115 -0.58 -5.57 -15.66
N ALA A 116 -0.56 -6.21 -16.85
CA ALA A 116 -1.61 -7.13 -17.27
C ALA A 116 -1.71 -8.36 -16.34
N ASN A 117 -0.57 -8.89 -15.89
CA ASN A 117 -0.52 -10.02 -14.95
C ASN A 117 -1.02 -9.61 -13.55
N TYR A 118 -0.68 -8.42 -13.08
CA TYR A 118 -1.18 -7.88 -11.83
C TYR A 118 -2.71 -7.78 -11.84
N ILE A 119 -3.29 -7.16 -12.87
CA ILE A 119 -4.75 -7.03 -13.02
C ILE A 119 -5.42 -8.41 -13.04
N ARG A 120 -4.91 -9.37 -13.83
CA ARG A 120 -5.47 -10.73 -13.89
C ARG A 120 -5.41 -11.47 -12.54
N GLY A 121 -4.37 -11.21 -11.76
CA GLY A 121 -4.16 -11.86 -10.45
C GLY A 121 -4.98 -11.24 -9.31
N THR A 122 -5.43 -10.00 -9.46
CA THR A 122 -6.10 -9.24 -8.38
C THR A 122 -7.57 -8.97 -8.65
N MET A 123 -7.99 -8.80 -9.90
CA MET A 123 -9.33 -8.39 -10.30
C MET A 123 -10.05 -9.50 -11.06
N ARG A 124 -11.12 -10.05 -10.48
CA ARG A 124 -11.86 -11.21 -11.06
C ARG A 124 -12.61 -10.89 -12.35
N PHE A 125 -13.09 -9.66 -12.50
CA PHE A 125 -13.95 -9.25 -13.61
C PHE A 125 -13.35 -8.18 -14.52
N LEU A 126 -12.16 -7.67 -14.21
CA LEU A 126 -11.43 -6.71 -15.03
C LEU A 126 -10.46 -7.46 -15.97
N ASP A 127 -10.86 -7.65 -17.22
CA ASP A 127 -9.99 -8.24 -18.24
C ASP A 127 -9.03 -7.16 -18.79
N PRO A 128 -7.70 -7.31 -18.60
CA PRO A 128 -6.74 -6.30 -19.05
C PRO A 128 -6.70 -6.09 -20.56
N LYS A 129 -7.10 -7.08 -21.39
CA LYS A 129 -7.12 -6.93 -22.85
C LYS A 129 -8.35 -6.20 -23.36
N ARG A 130 -9.48 -6.33 -22.65
CA ARG A 130 -10.78 -5.81 -23.11
C ARG A 130 -11.17 -4.51 -22.43
N HIS A 131 -10.76 -4.35 -21.18
CA HIS A 131 -11.24 -3.29 -20.30
C HIS A 131 -10.18 -2.26 -19.96
N THR A 132 -8.90 -2.50 -20.36
CA THR A 132 -7.82 -1.54 -20.09
C THR A 132 -7.00 -1.23 -21.35
N ARG A 133 -6.40 -0.05 -21.36
CA ARG A 133 -5.36 0.37 -22.29
C ARG A 133 -4.12 0.73 -21.47
N VAL A 134 -3.06 -0.08 -21.61
CA VAL A 134 -1.81 0.09 -20.87
C VAL A 134 -0.76 0.73 -21.75
N GLU A 135 -0.24 1.87 -21.32
CA GLU A 135 0.90 2.55 -21.93
C GLU A 135 2.04 2.71 -20.92
N THR A 136 3.25 2.78 -21.43
CA THR A 136 4.45 2.97 -20.60
C THR A 136 5.28 4.13 -21.14
N MET A 137 5.83 4.93 -20.23
CA MET A 137 6.79 5.99 -20.55
C MET A 137 7.99 5.87 -19.61
N ILE A 138 8.69 4.76 -19.74
CA ILE A 138 9.88 4.44 -18.95
C ILE A 138 11.10 4.74 -19.79
N ARG A 139 11.97 5.59 -19.29
CA ARG A 139 13.19 6.04 -19.99
C ARG A 139 14.43 5.65 -19.20
N GLU A 140 15.58 5.70 -19.84
CA GLU A 140 16.88 5.48 -19.21
C GLU A 140 17.10 6.41 -17.99
N GLY A 141 17.76 5.90 -16.96
CA GLY A 141 18.15 6.68 -15.79
C GLY A 141 19.21 7.72 -16.10
N SER A 142 19.39 8.73 -15.20
CA SER A 142 20.48 9.67 -15.38
C SER A 142 21.85 8.98 -15.23
N PRO A 143 22.90 9.42 -15.97
CA PRO A 143 24.24 8.82 -15.91
C PRO A 143 24.81 8.78 -14.47
N ASP A 144 24.53 9.80 -13.66
CA ASP A 144 24.99 9.86 -12.27
C ASP A 144 24.39 8.77 -11.39
N LEU A 145 23.09 8.49 -11.56
CA LEU A 145 22.41 7.42 -10.83
C LEU A 145 22.91 6.05 -11.25
N ILE A 146 23.16 5.83 -12.55
CA ILE A 146 23.75 4.59 -13.07
C ILE A 146 25.18 4.42 -12.49
N ALA A 147 25.99 5.47 -12.49
CA ALA A 147 27.35 5.43 -11.94
C ALA A 147 27.38 5.14 -10.44
N VAL A 148 26.44 5.68 -9.66
CA VAL A 148 26.30 5.36 -8.22
C VAL A 148 25.94 3.90 -8.03
N PHE A 149 25.08 3.35 -8.89
CA PHE A 149 24.64 1.96 -8.82
C PHE A 149 25.76 0.96 -9.18
N LEU A 150 26.57 1.26 -10.18
CA LEU A 150 27.68 0.40 -10.62
C LEU A 150 28.86 0.33 -9.64
N ARG A 151 28.88 1.17 -8.59
CA ARG A 151 29.87 1.07 -7.52
C ARG A 151 29.61 -0.18 -6.69
N LYS A 152 30.29 -1.30 -6.98
CA LYS A 152 30.24 -2.54 -6.19
C LYS A 152 30.68 -2.25 -4.74
N LYS A 153 29.73 -1.93 -3.87
CA LYS A 153 29.91 -1.84 -2.43
C LYS A 153 29.21 -3.01 -1.76
N SER A 154 29.76 -3.48 -0.64
CA SER A 154 29.14 -4.53 0.17
C SER A 154 27.75 -4.15 0.68
N MET A 155 27.52 -2.84 0.91
CA MET A 155 26.24 -2.26 1.30
C MET A 155 25.78 -1.27 0.21
N PRO A 156 24.53 -1.39 -0.31
CA PRO A 156 23.94 -0.41 -1.23
C PRO A 156 23.98 1.00 -0.64
N VAL A 157 24.02 2.01 -1.51
CA VAL A 157 23.99 3.42 -1.09
C VAL A 157 22.64 4.04 -1.45
N ALA A 158 22.16 4.91 -0.58
CA ALA A 158 20.90 5.63 -0.77
C ALA A 158 20.93 6.44 -2.07
N ASN A 159 19.92 6.23 -2.91
CA ASN A 159 19.79 6.94 -4.18
C ASN A 159 19.11 8.31 -4.02
N ASP A 160 18.51 8.58 -2.85
CA ASP A 160 17.75 9.80 -2.59
C ASP A 160 17.85 10.20 -1.11
N THR A 161 17.43 11.46 -0.82
CA THR A 161 17.18 11.96 0.54
C THR A 161 15.70 11.84 0.84
N SER A 162 15.32 10.76 1.53
CA SER A 162 13.93 10.38 1.78
C SER A 162 13.67 10.12 3.26
N VAL A 163 12.40 10.28 3.66
CA VAL A 163 11.93 10.03 5.03
C VAL A 163 11.05 8.78 5.06
N GLY A 164 11.43 7.81 5.89
CA GLY A 164 10.56 6.70 6.28
C GLY A 164 9.90 6.96 7.63
N VAL A 165 8.62 6.65 7.75
CA VAL A 165 7.86 6.76 9.00
C VAL A 165 7.01 5.51 9.21
N GLY A 166 7.08 4.96 10.42
CA GLY A 166 6.23 3.86 10.86
C GLY A 166 5.71 4.09 12.26
N PHE A 167 4.62 3.45 12.60
CA PHE A 167 4.05 3.50 13.95
C PHE A 167 3.40 2.16 14.33
N ALA A 168 3.28 1.92 15.63
CA ALA A 168 2.60 0.77 16.21
C ALA A 168 2.24 1.04 17.68
N PRO A 169 1.24 0.30 18.22
CA PRO A 169 0.30 -0.57 17.52
C PRO A 169 -0.75 0.23 16.74
N LEU A 170 -1.55 -0.45 15.94
CA LEU A 170 -2.76 0.14 15.39
C LEU A 170 -3.75 0.45 16.52
N SER A 171 -4.42 1.60 16.45
CA SER A 171 -5.57 1.89 17.30
C SER A 171 -6.72 0.92 17.01
N GLU A 172 -7.72 0.88 17.88
CA GLU A 172 -8.91 0.05 17.64
C GLU A 172 -9.68 0.50 16.39
N THR A 173 -9.75 1.81 16.12
CA THR A 173 -10.36 2.36 14.89
C THR A 173 -9.60 1.89 13.65
N GLU A 174 -8.27 1.99 13.68
CA GLU A 174 -7.40 1.55 12.57
C GLU A 174 -7.56 0.05 12.32
N ARG A 175 -7.63 -0.75 13.38
CA ARG A 175 -7.81 -2.20 13.29
C ARG A 175 -9.15 -2.56 12.66
N VAL A 176 -10.25 -1.96 13.13
CA VAL A 176 -11.58 -2.18 12.55
C VAL A 176 -11.60 -1.86 11.06
N VAL A 177 -11.07 -0.70 10.66
CA VAL A 177 -11.04 -0.29 9.25
C VAL A 177 -10.20 -1.24 8.41
N PHE A 178 -9.04 -1.66 8.92
CA PHE A 178 -8.15 -2.59 8.25
C PHE A 178 -8.80 -3.98 8.10
N ASP A 179 -9.30 -4.55 9.19
CA ASP A 179 -9.84 -5.90 9.23
C ASP A 179 -11.11 -6.03 8.39
N VAL A 180 -11.99 -5.01 8.38
CA VAL A 180 -13.20 -4.99 7.54
C VAL A 180 -12.84 -5.05 6.07
N GLU A 181 -11.91 -4.22 5.59
CA GLU A 181 -11.50 -4.28 4.18
C GLU A 181 -10.85 -5.62 3.84
N GLN A 182 -9.92 -6.11 4.67
CA GLN A 182 -9.27 -7.40 4.47
C GLN A 182 -10.25 -8.57 4.43
N MET A 183 -11.25 -8.57 5.31
CA MET A 183 -12.30 -9.60 5.32
C MET A 183 -13.12 -9.54 4.03
N LEU A 184 -13.59 -8.34 3.63
CA LEU A 184 -14.41 -8.15 2.43
C LEU A 184 -13.65 -8.48 1.12
N ASN A 185 -12.33 -8.34 1.09
CA ASN A 185 -11.48 -8.72 -0.04
C ASN A 185 -10.86 -10.13 0.10
N SER A 186 -11.15 -10.86 1.18
CA SER A 186 -10.64 -12.22 1.35
C SER A 186 -11.23 -13.19 0.32
N SER A 187 -10.45 -14.20 -0.08
CA SER A 187 -10.90 -15.26 -0.99
C SER A 187 -12.11 -16.03 -0.45
N LYS A 188 -12.21 -16.18 0.87
CA LYS A 188 -13.36 -16.84 1.52
C LYS A 188 -14.62 -16.01 1.31
N PHE A 189 -14.55 -14.70 1.55
CA PHE A 189 -15.68 -13.79 1.38
C PHE A 189 -16.12 -13.70 -0.10
N LYS A 190 -15.17 -13.55 -1.01
CA LYS A 190 -15.45 -13.45 -2.47
C LYS A 190 -16.09 -14.73 -3.04
N LYS A 191 -15.76 -15.91 -2.49
CA LYS A 191 -16.45 -17.16 -2.85
C LYS A 191 -17.90 -17.20 -2.37
N LYS A 192 -18.19 -16.64 -1.19
CA LYS A 192 -19.54 -16.58 -0.62
C LYS A 192 -20.39 -15.51 -1.30
N TYR A 193 -19.81 -14.36 -1.62
CA TYR A 193 -20.47 -13.20 -2.22
C TYR A 193 -19.75 -12.77 -3.52
N PRO A 194 -19.88 -13.53 -4.61
CA PRO A 194 -19.16 -13.29 -5.86
C PRO A 194 -19.52 -11.94 -6.51
N SER A 195 -20.71 -11.39 -6.21
CA SER A 195 -21.17 -10.10 -6.68
C SER A 195 -20.48 -8.89 -6.03
N VAL A 196 -19.80 -9.07 -4.90
CA VAL A 196 -19.02 -8.00 -4.27
C VAL A 196 -17.68 -7.88 -4.97
N GLY A 197 -17.42 -6.75 -5.65
CA GLY A 197 -16.17 -6.46 -6.37
C GLY A 197 -14.99 -6.18 -5.45
N GLU A 198 -13.82 -6.02 -6.03
CA GLU A 198 -12.56 -5.79 -5.32
C GLU A 198 -12.40 -4.33 -4.85
N ASP A 199 -13.14 -3.40 -5.43
CA ASP A 199 -13.14 -1.99 -5.02
C ASP A 199 -13.99 -1.84 -3.75
N ILE A 200 -13.32 -2.02 -2.63
CA ILE A 200 -13.85 -1.81 -1.29
C ILE A 200 -13.13 -0.60 -0.69
N LYS A 201 -13.88 0.36 -0.22
CA LYS A 201 -13.35 1.49 0.55
C LYS A 201 -13.99 1.53 1.92
N VAL A 202 -13.19 1.59 2.97
CA VAL A 202 -13.68 1.70 4.34
C VAL A 202 -13.20 3.00 4.95
N MET A 203 -14.15 3.80 5.45
CA MET A 203 -13.89 5.03 6.18
C MET A 203 -14.41 4.89 7.60
N GLY A 204 -13.51 4.99 8.59
CA GLY A 204 -13.83 5.03 10.01
C GLY A 204 -13.75 6.45 10.57
N MET A 205 -14.79 6.89 11.24
CA MET A 205 -14.83 8.14 12.00
C MET A 205 -15.26 7.84 13.43
N ARG A 206 -14.33 7.96 14.36
CA ARG A 206 -14.58 7.77 15.81
C ARG A 206 -14.71 9.11 16.52
N VAL A 207 -15.70 9.21 17.37
CA VAL A 207 -15.87 10.32 18.35
C VAL A 207 -16.09 9.70 19.73
N GLY A 208 -15.14 9.88 20.64
CA GLY A 208 -15.11 9.17 21.91
C GLY A 208 -15.07 7.65 21.69
N LYS A 209 -16.10 6.91 22.13
CA LYS A 209 -16.23 5.46 21.92
C LYS A 209 -17.12 5.07 20.73
N LYS A 210 -17.73 6.04 20.04
CA LYS A 210 -18.62 5.77 18.91
C LYS A 210 -17.85 5.82 17.61
N LEU A 211 -17.82 4.71 16.86
CA LEU A 211 -17.21 4.59 15.56
C LEU A 211 -18.30 4.45 14.47
N ASN A 212 -18.32 5.37 13.51
CA ASN A 212 -19.09 5.21 12.29
C ASN A 212 -18.18 4.61 11.22
N ALA A 213 -18.46 3.39 10.77
CA ALA A 213 -17.75 2.70 9.70
C ALA A 213 -18.58 2.76 8.42
N GLN A 214 -18.10 3.49 7.42
CA GLN A 214 -18.70 3.59 6.11
C GLN A 214 -17.96 2.66 5.14
N VAL A 215 -18.67 1.73 4.55
CA VAL A 215 -18.15 0.79 3.55
C VAL A 215 -18.76 1.15 2.21
N ALA A 216 -17.93 1.46 1.21
CA ALA A 216 -18.31 1.49 -0.18
C ALA A 216 -17.81 0.19 -0.83
N ALA A 217 -18.70 -0.55 -1.49
CA ALA A 217 -18.41 -1.81 -2.15
C ALA A 217 -18.96 -1.76 -3.58
N ALA A 218 -18.08 -1.80 -4.58
CA ALA A 218 -18.46 -1.86 -5.97
C ALA A 218 -19.14 -3.21 -6.27
N MET A 219 -20.40 -3.18 -6.69
CA MET A 219 -21.18 -4.39 -6.92
C MET A 219 -21.12 -4.82 -8.38
N VAL A 220 -20.81 -6.07 -8.64
CA VAL A 220 -20.69 -6.62 -10.00
C VAL A 220 -22.08 -6.89 -10.59
N SER A 221 -22.51 -6.04 -11.46
CA SER A 221 -23.86 -5.99 -12.01
C SER A 221 -24.31 -7.28 -12.71
N GLY A 222 -23.40 -7.95 -13.40
CA GLY A 222 -23.66 -9.23 -14.05
C GLY A 222 -23.90 -10.42 -13.10
N GLN A 223 -23.65 -10.23 -11.80
CA GLN A 223 -23.84 -11.22 -10.76
C GLN A 223 -25.10 -10.95 -9.89
N ILE A 224 -25.90 -9.95 -10.25
CA ILE A 224 -27.08 -9.51 -9.48
C ILE A 224 -28.25 -9.32 -10.44
N LYS A 225 -29.35 -10.04 -10.23
CA LYS A 225 -30.48 -10.06 -11.16
C LYS A 225 -31.38 -8.83 -11.03
N ASP A 226 -31.58 -8.31 -9.82
CA ASP A 226 -32.51 -7.22 -9.53
C ASP A 226 -32.18 -6.48 -8.22
N ALA A 227 -32.95 -5.41 -7.95
CA ALA A 227 -32.79 -4.58 -6.76
C ALA A 227 -33.09 -5.31 -5.44
N SER A 228 -33.95 -6.34 -5.46
CA SER A 228 -34.27 -7.13 -4.26
C SER A 228 -33.08 -7.98 -3.85
N GLU A 229 -32.46 -8.65 -4.81
CA GLU A 229 -31.24 -9.43 -4.56
C GLU A 229 -30.07 -8.52 -4.12
N TYR A 230 -29.91 -7.34 -4.75
CA TYR A 230 -28.95 -6.34 -4.32
C TYR A 230 -29.14 -5.97 -2.84
N ALA A 231 -30.35 -5.65 -2.42
CA ALA A 231 -30.67 -5.29 -1.04
C ALA A 231 -30.34 -6.43 -0.05
N SER A 232 -30.69 -7.67 -0.41
CA SER A 232 -30.37 -8.85 0.40
C SER A 232 -28.86 -9.02 0.58
N ILE A 233 -28.07 -8.86 -0.50
CA ILE A 233 -26.61 -8.94 -0.43
C ILE A 233 -26.03 -7.83 0.45
N MET A 234 -26.58 -6.60 0.38
CA MET A 234 -26.12 -5.49 1.23
C MET A 234 -26.39 -5.75 2.70
N ASP A 235 -27.52 -6.38 3.04
CA ASP A 235 -27.82 -6.78 4.41
C ASP A 235 -26.88 -7.89 4.89
N ASP A 236 -26.59 -8.87 4.04
CA ASP A 236 -25.62 -9.92 4.33
C ASP A 236 -24.21 -9.34 4.56
N VAL A 237 -23.73 -8.46 3.69
CA VAL A 237 -22.45 -7.78 3.84
C VAL A 237 -22.39 -7.03 5.18
N ARG A 238 -23.45 -6.30 5.53
CA ARG A 238 -23.52 -5.59 6.82
C ARG A 238 -23.45 -6.54 8.00
N ASN A 239 -24.14 -7.70 7.93
CA ASN A 239 -24.12 -8.70 8.98
C ASN A 239 -22.73 -9.31 9.14
N GLU A 240 -22.05 -9.68 8.05
CA GLU A 240 -20.68 -10.20 8.10
C GLU A 240 -19.70 -9.19 8.73
N VAL A 241 -19.85 -7.90 8.43
CA VAL A 241 -19.04 -6.85 9.05
C VAL A 241 -19.37 -6.73 10.54
N ASN A 242 -20.65 -6.73 10.93
CA ASN A 242 -21.07 -6.67 12.32
C ASN A 242 -20.54 -7.86 13.13
N ASP A 243 -20.57 -9.08 12.56
CA ASP A 243 -20.04 -10.29 13.20
C ASP A 243 -18.52 -10.20 13.41
N LEU A 244 -17.78 -9.66 12.42
CA LEU A 244 -16.34 -9.46 12.53
C LEU A 244 -15.97 -8.52 13.69
N ILE A 245 -16.71 -7.41 13.83
CA ILE A 245 -16.39 -6.36 14.80
C ILE A 245 -17.11 -6.51 16.15
N ALA A 246 -17.88 -7.59 16.35
CA ALA A 246 -18.68 -7.82 17.55
C ALA A 246 -17.87 -7.81 18.88
N LYS A 247 -16.55 -8.04 18.78
CA LYS A 247 -15.64 -8.03 19.95
C LYS A 247 -14.90 -6.70 20.14
N SER A 248 -15.12 -5.72 19.27
CA SER A 248 -14.51 -4.41 19.42
C SER A 248 -15.02 -3.71 20.70
N PRO A 249 -14.14 -3.04 21.45
CA PRO A 249 -14.55 -2.23 22.61
C PRO A 249 -15.27 -0.93 22.23
N LEU A 250 -15.35 -0.63 20.93
CA LEU A 250 -16.05 0.54 20.40
C LEU A 250 -17.51 0.23 20.09
N ASP A 251 -18.37 1.23 20.23
CA ASP A 251 -19.76 1.21 19.74
C ASP A 251 -19.74 1.51 18.23
N VAL A 252 -19.80 0.47 17.40
CA VAL A 252 -19.60 0.58 15.96
C VAL A 252 -20.93 0.56 15.20
N ASN A 253 -21.19 1.63 14.44
CA ASN A 253 -22.30 1.73 13.49
C ASN A 253 -21.81 1.53 12.06
N VAL A 254 -22.25 0.45 11.41
CA VAL A 254 -21.83 0.10 10.04
C VAL A 254 -22.88 0.54 9.02
N ARG A 255 -22.40 1.21 7.97
CA ARG A 255 -23.22 1.56 6.80
C ARG A 255 -22.51 1.06 5.53
N VAL A 256 -23.26 0.43 4.65
CA VAL A 256 -22.75 -0.07 3.35
C VAL A 256 -23.46 0.67 2.24
N ASN A 257 -22.73 1.16 1.24
CA ASN A 257 -23.21 1.86 0.06
C ASN A 257 -24.25 2.94 0.35
N SER A 258 -23.94 3.82 1.32
CA SER A 258 -24.87 4.89 1.76
C SER A 258 -25.24 5.92 0.67
N GLY A 259 -24.57 5.89 -0.47
CA GLY A 259 -24.86 6.72 -1.64
C GLY A 259 -25.97 6.18 -2.54
N ASP A 260 -26.45 4.97 -2.30
CA ASP A 260 -27.53 4.39 -3.09
C ASP A 260 -28.86 5.13 -2.88
N ASP A 261 -29.62 5.29 -3.94
CA ASP A 261 -30.98 5.84 -3.92
C ASP A 261 -31.94 4.89 -4.65
N PRO A 262 -32.51 3.88 -3.96
CA PRO A 262 -33.44 2.94 -4.55
C PRO A 262 -34.70 3.59 -5.18
N LYS A 263 -35.14 4.77 -4.66
CA LYS A 263 -36.29 5.48 -5.21
C LYS A 263 -36.03 6.03 -6.61
N ARG A 264 -34.77 6.36 -6.90
CA ARG A 264 -34.31 6.82 -8.21
C ARG A 264 -33.69 5.70 -9.06
N GLY A 265 -33.63 4.47 -8.54
CA GLY A 265 -32.97 3.35 -9.20
C GLY A 265 -31.44 3.52 -9.29
N SER A 266 -30.85 4.29 -8.39
CA SER A 266 -29.41 4.54 -8.33
C SER A 266 -28.75 3.58 -7.35
N TYR A 267 -27.81 2.76 -7.84
CA TYR A 267 -27.09 1.75 -7.08
C TYR A 267 -25.62 1.76 -7.48
N TYR A 268 -24.73 1.44 -6.55
CA TYR A 268 -23.30 1.31 -6.85
C TYR A 268 -23.02 0.00 -7.61
N LEU A 269 -23.42 -0.03 -8.88
CA LEU A 269 -23.21 -1.17 -9.79
C LEU A 269 -22.02 -0.88 -10.71
N THR A 270 -21.19 -1.91 -10.93
CA THR A 270 -20.07 -1.90 -11.87
C THR A 270 -20.10 -3.15 -12.75
N VAL A 271 -19.44 -3.13 -13.89
CA VAL A 271 -19.27 -4.30 -14.76
C VAL A 271 -18.07 -5.12 -14.28
N THR A 272 -17.00 -4.46 -13.85
CA THR A 272 -15.68 -5.05 -13.59
C THR A 272 -15.29 -5.12 -12.11
N GLY A 273 -16.13 -4.59 -11.21
CA GLY A 273 -15.86 -4.59 -9.78
C GLY A 273 -14.97 -3.45 -9.29
N THR A 274 -14.80 -2.39 -10.11
CA THR A 274 -14.06 -1.16 -9.75
C THR A 274 -14.73 0.09 -10.27
N SER A 275 -14.72 1.17 -9.49
CA SER A 275 -15.17 2.51 -9.87
C SER A 275 -14.34 3.11 -11.01
N ALA A 276 -13.14 2.61 -11.24
CA ALA A 276 -12.28 3.04 -12.34
C ALA A 276 -12.96 2.95 -13.71
N GLU A 277 -13.85 1.99 -13.92
CA GLU A 277 -14.62 1.88 -15.17
C GLU A 277 -15.68 2.98 -15.37
N GLN A 278 -15.97 3.76 -14.33
CA GLN A 278 -17.01 4.82 -14.31
C GLN A 278 -16.42 6.21 -14.10
N GLY A 279 -15.15 6.40 -14.48
CA GLY A 279 -14.50 7.70 -14.50
C GLY A 279 -13.84 8.10 -13.18
N ASP A 280 -13.64 7.16 -12.25
CA ASP A 280 -12.84 7.40 -11.04
C ASP A 280 -11.36 7.16 -11.36
N ASP A 281 -10.53 8.17 -11.07
CA ASP A 281 -9.12 8.21 -11.42
C ASP A 281 -8.24 7.70 -10.26
N GLY A 282 -7.02 7.27 -10.57
CA GLY A 282 -6.02 6.84 -9.59
C GLY A 282 -4.63 7.39 -9.88
N ASN A 283 -3.87 7.65 -8.83
CA ASN A 283 -2.48 8.11 -8.90
C ASN A 283 -1.60 7.34 -7.93
N THR A 284 -0.39 6.97 -8.38
CA THR A 284 0.59 6.35 -7.49
C THR A 284 0.90 7.25 -6.30
N GLY A 285 0.89 6.69 -5.10
CA GLY A 285 1.17 7.39 -3.86
C GLY A 285 -0.02 8.13 -3.23
N ARG A 286 -1.23 8.05 -3.81
CA ARG A 286 -2.47 8.55 -3.21
C ARG A 286 -3.28 7.50 -2.45
N GLY A 287 -2.84 6.25 -2.51
CA GLY A 287 -3.43 5.12 -1.80
C GLY A 287 -3.00 5.02 -0.34
N ASN A 288 -3.18 3.82 0.22
CA ASN A 288 -2.74 3.50 1.57
C ASN A 288 -1.22 3.71 1.74
N ARG A 289 -0.79 3.92 2.97
CA ARG A 289 0.64 3.96 3.34
C ARG A 289 1.16 2.55 3.62
N VAL A 290 2.44 2.44 3.95
CA VAL A 290 3.12 1.13 4.18
C VAL A 290 2.52 0.29 5.31
N ASN A 291 1.73 0.88 6.18
CA ASN A 291 0.94 0.15 7.18
C ASN A 291 -0.43 -0.33 6.66
N GLY A 292 -0.74 -0.06 5.40
CA GLY A 292 -2.00 -0.43 4.75
C GLY A 292 -3.16 0.53 5.01
N LEU A 293 -2.93 1.70 5.59
CA LEU A 293 -3.97 2.66 5.98
C LEU A 293 -3.64 4.09 5.53
N ILE A 294 -4.68 4.93 5.50
CA ILE A 294 -4.59 6.38 5.47
C ILE A 294 -5.11 6.88 6.82
N SER A 295 -4.20 7.35 7.67
CA SER A 295 -4.48 7.74 9.07
C SER A 295 -4.05 9.20 9.29
N PRO A 296 -4.90 10.20 9.02
CA PRO A 296 -4.54 11.62 9.10
C PRO A 296 -4.06 12.08 10.49
N MET A 297 -4.44 11.33 11.54
CA MET A 297 -4.03 11.63 12.92
C MET A 297 -2.66 11.04 13.28
N ARG A 298 -2.04 10.27 12.37
CA ARG A 298 -0.72 9.68 12.53
C ARG A 298 0.34 10.47 11.79
N GLN A 299 1.58 10.34 12.26
CA GLN A 299 2.73 10.76 11.47
C GLN A 299 2.96 9.73 10.36
N TYR A 300 3.16 10.18 9.14
CA TYR A 300 3.49 9.34 8.00
C TYR A 300 4.35 10.09 6.97
N SER A 301 5.06 9.34 6.15
CA SER A 301 5.79 9.89 5.01
C SER A 301 4.85 10.03 3.81
N MET A 302 5.03 11.09 3.03
CA MET A 302 4.34 11.26 1.75
C MET A 302 4.99 10.48 0.60
N GLU A 303 6.08 9.77 0.86
CA GLU A 303 6.74 8.93 -0.15
C GLU A 303 5.80 7.84 -0.67
N ALA A 304 5.64 7.78 -2.00
CA ALA A 304 5.09 6.62 -2.64
C ALA A 304 6.11 5.47 -2.57
N THR A 305 5.74 4.34 -2.01
CA THR A 305 6.63 3.16 -1.95
C THR A 305 6.54 2.33 -3.21
N ALA A 306 5.33 2.25 -3.81
CA ALA A 306 5.06 1.51 -5.03
C ALA A 306 5.96 1.96 -6.20
N GLY A 307 6.49 1.01 -6.96
CA GLY A 307 7.31 1.25 -8.15
C GLY A 307 8.76 1.66 -7.92
N LYS A 308 9.17 1.91 -6.67
CA LYS A 308 10.55 2.27 -6.32
C LYS A 308 11.45 1.05 -6.28
N ASN A 309 12.74 1.24 -6.59
CA ASN A 309 13.78 0.20 -6.54
C ASN A 309 13.89 -0.42 -5.13
N PRO A 310 13.81 -1.76 -5.00
CA PRO A 310 13.81 -2.43 -3.70
C PRO A 310 15.20 -2.57 -3.06
N VAL A 311 16.30 -2.17 -3.76
CA VAL A 311 17.67 -2.33 -3.26
C VAL A 311 18.20 -1.08 -2.59
N ASN A 312 17.91 0.10 -3.15
CA ASN A 312 18.57 1.33 -2.73
C ASN A 312 17.66 2.56 -2.63
N HIS A 313 16.38 2.45 -3.03
CA HIS A 313 15.47 3.57 -2.87
C HIS A 313 14.98 3.68 -1.42
N THR A 314 15.60 4.58 -0.67
CA THR A 314 15.34 4.76 0.76
C THR A 314 13.90 5.18 1.06
N GLY A 315 13.20 5.85 0.12
CA GLY A 315 11.76 6.13 0.23
C GLY A 315 10.88 4.88 0.33
N LYS A 316 11.31 3.73 -0.22
CA LYS A 316 10.66 2.43 -0.02
C LYS A 316 11.20 1.73 1.22
N LEU A 317 12.51 1.55 1.29
CA LEU A 317 13.16 0.74 2.31
C LEU A 317 12.93 1.28 3.72
N TYR A 318 13.11 2.59 3.92
CA TYR A 318 12.98 3.19 5.25
C TYR A 318 11.54 3.22 5.77
N ASN A 319 10.54 3.33 4.88
CA ASN A 319 9.16 3.17 5.29
C ASN A 319 8.88 1.73 5.75
N ALA A 320 9.35 0.71 5.02
CA ALA A 320 9.19 -0.69 5.41
C ALA A 320 9.91 -0.99 6.74
N VAL A 321 11.18 -0.57 6.88
CA VAL A 321 11.97 -0.74 8.13
C VAL A 321 11.30 -0.01 9.30
N ALA A 322 10.82 1.23 9.10
CA ALA A 322 10.19 2.00 10.16
C ALA A 322 8.92 1.32 10.70
N VAL A 323 8.10 0.74 9.81
CA VAL A 323 6.91 -0.02 10.23
C VAL A 323 7.30 -1.29 10.97
N GLN A 324 8.30 -2.05 10.48
CA GLN A 324 8.76 -3.27 11.16
C GLN A 324 9.38 -2.97 12.53
N ALA A 325 10.24 -1.96 12.61
CA ALA A 325 10.84 -1.52 13.87
C ALA A 325 9.77 -1.07 14.88
N ALA A 326 8.80 -0.26 14.45
CA ALA A 326 7.71 0.16 15.31
C ALA A 326 6.88 -1.02 15.82
N ALA A 327 6.54 -1.97 14.94
CA ALA A 327 5.80 -3.18 15.32
C ALA A 327 6.57 -4.04 16.33
N GLN A 328 7.88 -4.20 16.13
CA GLN A 328 8.74 -4.95 17.04
C GLN A 328 8.87 -4.26 18.40
N ILE A 329 9.13 -2.95 18.43
CA ILE A 329 9.21 -2.16 19.67
C ILE A 329 7.90 -2.26 20.47
N ALA A 330 6.75 -2.04 19.80
CA ALA A 330 5.45 -2.11 20.48
C ALA A 330 5.12 -3.50 21.02
N LYS A 331 5.65 -4.57 20.40
CA LYS A 331 5.43 -5.94 20.82
C LYS A 331 6.36 -6.40 21.96
N GLU A 332 7.63 -6.00 21.90
CA GLU A 332 8.68 -6.58 22.74
C GLU A 332 9.02 -5.69 23.95
N VAL A 333 9.00 -4.36 23.80
CA VAL A 333 9.41 -3.43 24.84
C VAL A 333 8.26 -3.18 25.83
N LYS A 334 8.38 -3.78 27.02
CA LYS A 334 7.36 -3.61 28.07
C LYS A 334 7.26 -2.16 28.55
N GLY A 335 6.01 -1.67 28.66
CA GLY A 335 5.73 -0.31 29.09
C GLY A 335 5.68 0.72 27.95
N VAL A 336 5.84 0.30 26.70
CA VAL A 336 5.55 1.13 25.51
C VAL A 336 4.11 0.91 25.10
N ARG A 337 3.31 1.99 25.10
CA ARG A 337 1.91 2.00 24.65
C ARG A 337 1.82 2.22 23.13
N GLU A 338 2.64 3.14 22.61
CA GLU A 338 2.65 3.52 21.20
C GLU A 338 4.06 4.02 20.82
N VAL A 339 4.45 3.82 19.58
CA VAL A 339 5.74 4.26 19.08
C VAL A 339 5.62 4.78 17.64
N TYR A 340 6.37 5.83 17.36
CA TYR A 340 6.64 6.37 16.02
C TYR A 340 8.11 6.24 15.70
N VAL A 341 8.44 5.56 14.61
CA VAL A 341 9.81 5.46 14.09
C VAL A 341 9.96 6.36 12.88
N ARG A 342 11.02 7.17 12.85
CA ARG A 342 11.34 8.09 11.75
C ARG A 342 12.79 7.87 11.33
N ILE A 343 13.02 7.70 10.03
CA ILE A 343 14.34 7.44 9.48
C ILE A 343 14.56 8.39 8.29
N LEU A 344 15.63 9.20 8.33
CA LEU A 344 16.01 10.12 7.25
C LEU A 344 17.29 9.61 6.58
N SER A 345 17.26 9.43 5.26
CA SER A 345 18.44 9.09 4.48
C SER A 345 19.32 10.31 4.18
N ARG A 346 20.53 10.02 3.74
CA ARG A 346 21.41 10.95 3.08
C ARG A 346 21.89 10.30 1.78
N ILE A 347 21.61 10.94 0.66
CA ILE A 347 22.01 10.46 -0.66
C ILE A 347 23.50 10.08 -0.70
N GLY A 348 23.83 8.95 -1.30
CA GLY A 348 25.20 8.43 -1.42
C GLY A 348 25.80 7.82 -0.15
N SER A 349 25.08 7.84 1.00
CA SER A 349 25.47 7.10 2.20
C SER A 349 24.98 5.65 2.15
N PRO A 350 25.66 4.69 2.82
CA PRO A 350 25.15 3.33 2.95
C PRO A 350 23.72 3.34 3.53
N ILE A 351 22.84 2.47 2.99
CA ILE A 351 21.42 2.45 3.40
C ILE A 351 21.22 2.04 4.86
N ASP A 352 22.17 1.33 5.45
CA ASP A 352 22.19 0.97 6.88
C ASP A 352 22.71 2.11 7.78
N GLN A 353 23.12 3.24 7.19
CA GLN A 353 23.67 4.39 7.90
C GLN A 353 22.88 5.66 7.56
N PRO A 354 21.63 5.78 8.08
CA PRO A 354 20.81 6.97 7.87
C PRO A 354 21.48 8.22 8.44
N GLN A 355 21.04 9.40 8.00
CA GLN A 355 21.44 10.65 8.62
C GLN A 355 20.94 10.73 10.06
N ILE A 356 19.72 10.25 10.30
CA ILE A 356 19.13 10.09 11.61
C ILE A 356 18.10 8.96 11.59
N ALA A 357 18.03 8.22 12.70
CA ALA A 357 16.93 7.33 13.03
C ALA A 357 16.42 7.68 14.43
N SER A 358 15.11 7.80 14.62
CA SER A 358 14.53 8.13 15.91
C SER A 358 13.27 7.32 16.19
N ALA A 359 13.08 6.93 17.46
CA ALA A 359 11.87 6.33 17.97
C ALA A 359 11.27 7.25 19.03
N ALA A 360 10.06 7.75 18.79
CA ALA A 360 9.29 8.53 19.74
C ALA A 360 8.23 7.64 20.37
N VAL A 361 8.32 7.41 21.67
CA VAL A 361 7.47 6.46 22.40
C VAL A 361 6.50 7.16 23.36
N ILE A 362 5.30 6.62 23.46
CA ILE A 362 4.34 6.94 24.50
C ILE A 362 4.37 5.78 25.51
N LEU A 363 4.60 6.10 26.77
CA LEU A 363 4.85 5.12 27.82
C LEU A 363 3.59 4.86 28.67
N GLU A 364 3.51 3.65 29.22
CA GLU A 364 2.54 3.32 30.25
C GLU A 364 2.79 4.15 31.51
N LYS A 365 1.72 4.40 32.27
CA LYS A 365 1.81 5.16 33.53
C LYS A 365 2.79 4.49 34.48
N GLY A 366 3.78 5.24 34.92
CA GLY A 366 4.82 4.77 35.85
C GLY A 366 6.09 4.21 35.15
N THR A 367 6.07 4.00 33.86
CA THR A 367 7.28 3.66 33.09
C THR A 367 8.10 4.92 32.82
N LYS A 368 9.43 4.81 32.99
CA LYS A 368 10.37 5.91 32.71
C LYS A 368 11.14 5.62 31.43
N MET A 369 11.42 6.66 30.66
CA MET A 369 12.21 6.55 29.43
C MET A 369 13.57 5.89 29.64
N THR A 370 14.21 6.12 30.78
CA THR A 370 15.49 5.49 31.15
C THR A 370 15.43 3.97 31.20
N ASN A 371 14.26 3.38 31.45
CA ASN A 371 14.10 1.92 31.56
C ASN A 371 13.98 1.22 30.21
N VAL A 372 13.47 1.92 29.19
CA VAL A 372 13.16 1.34 27.86
C VAL A 372 14.11 1.80 26.75
N ARG A 373 14.83 2.89 26.97
CA ARG A 373 15.67 3.55 25.96
C ARG A 373 16.61 2.59 25.25
N ALA A 374 17.40 1.84 25.99
CA ALA A 374 18.42 0.97 25.41
C ALA A 374 17.82 -0.15 24.54
N GLU A 375 16.68 -0.69 24.96
CA GLU A 375 15.96 -1.73 24.21
C GLU A 375 15.33 -1.16 22.93
N VAL A 376 14.68 0.00 23.00
CA VAL A 376 14.10 0.71 21.86
C VAL A 376 15.16 1.06 20.81
N GLU A 377 16.28 1.66 21.26
CA GLU A 377 17.38 2.04 20.37
C GLU A 377 18.09 0.82 19.79
N GLY A 378 18.21 -0.28 20.57
CA GLY A 378 18.79 -1.54 20.13
C GLY A 378 17.98 -2.19 19.02
N ILE A 379 16.65 -2.29 19.17
CA ILE A 379 15.74 -2.83 18.12
C ILE A 379 15.87 -2.01 16.82
N LEU A 380 15.85 -0.68 16.92
CA LEU A 380 15.97 0.19 15.76
C LEU A 380 17.33 0.03 15.05
N ASP A 381 18.42 -0.10 15.81
CA ASP A 381 19.76 -0.35 15.26
C ASP A 381 19.87 -1.72 14.57
N ASP A 382 19.28 -2.77 15.15
CA ASP A 382 19.23 -4.11 14.57
C ASP A 382 18.44 -4.13 13.25
N GLN A 383 17.28 -3.51 13.21
CA GLN A 383 16.49 -3.38 11.98
C GLN A 383 17.24 -2.64 10.86
N LEU A 384 18.00 -1.62 11.19
CA LEU A 384 18.86 -0.92 10.23
C LEU A 384 20.04 -1.78 9.78
N ARG A 385 20.64 -2.59 10.66
CA ARG A 385 21.71 -3.52 10.32
C ARG A 385 21.24 -4.55 9.30
N ASP A 386 20.02 -5.03 9.45
CA ASP A 386 19.43 -6.09 8.65
C ASP A 386 18.62 -5.58 7.44
N ILE A 387 18.71 -4.28 7.11
CA ILE A 387 17.91 -3.61 6.07
C ILE A 387 17.93 -4.31 4.70
N ARG A 388 19.00 -5.02 4.35
CA ARG A 388 19.12 -5.75 3.10
C ARG A 388 18.07 -6.85 2.95
N ASN A 389 17.62 -7.45 4.05
CA ASN A 389 16.61 -8.51 4.06
C ASN A 389 15.24 -7.98 3.56
N ILE A 390 15.02 -6.66 3.66
CA ILE A 390 13.80 -6.02 3.16
C ILE A 390 13.64 -6.20 1.64
N THR A 391 14.73 -6.21 0.88
CA THR A 391 14.69 -6.45 -0.57
C THR A 391 14.04 -7.79 -0.88
N ASP A 392 14.49 -8.86 -0.24
CA ASP A 392 13.95 -10.21 -0.46
C ASP A 392 12.47 -10.30 -0.04
N LEU A 393 12.12 -9.72 1.10
CA LEU A 393 10.73 -9.67 1.58
C LEU A 393 9.81 -8.90 0.61
N ILE A 394 10.30 -7.84 -0.05
CA ILE A 394 9.55 -7.11 -1.08
C ILE A 394 9.36 -7.99 -2.32
N LEU A 395 10.43 -8.63 -2.82
CA LEU A 395 10.36 -9.49 -4.01
C LEU A 395 9.46 -10.72 -3.79
N GLU A 396 9.38 -11.21 -2.56
CA GLU A 396 8.48 -12.28 -2.12
C GLU A 396 7.05 -11.79 -1.80
N LYS A 397 6.79 -10.49 -1.87
CA LYS A 397 5.50 -9.84 -1.50
C LYS A 397 5.08 -10.10 -0.06
N ARG A 398 6.03 -10.13 0.87
CA ARG A 398 5.83 -10.36 2.30
C ARG A 398 5.81 -9.08 3.13
N VAL A 399 5.92 -7.93 2.48
CA VAL A 399 5.82 -6.59 3.09
C VAL A 399 4.63 -5.87 2.49
N ILE A 400 3.78 -5.30 3.35
CA ILE A 400 2.73 -4.37 2.90
C ILE A 400 3.43 -3.06 2.51
N LEU A 401 3.15 -2.57 1.30
CA LEU A 401 3.71 -1.32 0.77
C LEU A 401 2.64 -0.23 0.57
N PHE A 402 1.33 -0.65 0.47
CA PHE A 402 0.16 0.23 0.30
C PHE A 402 -1.14 -0.49 0.66
#